data_d5028e4cbc2e0c1e7e7c9d0d9519932d
#
_entry.id   d5028e4cbc2e0c1e7e7c9d0d9519932d
#
_cell.length_a   1.000
_cell.length_b   1.000
_cell.length_c   1.000
_cell.angle_alpha   90.00
_cell.angle_beta   90.00
_cell.angle_gamma   90.00
#
_symmetry.space_group_name_H-M   'P 1'
#
loop_
_entity.id
_entity.type
_entity.pdbx_description
1 polymer ?
#
loop_
_entity_poly.entity_id
_entity_poly.type
_entity_poly.pdbx_seq_one_letter_code
_entity_poly.pdbx_strand_id
1 'polypeptide(L)'
;VTTVPWWGFDSDGTRMEVSFPDDYTMVMNWTEPHYISNFIVAQGFWEWLPMERPKHFLSQYDPNYTDGMTYEDLEAIARNDDWLMNTAGYPCLHAWCPTEVVPGERTVLTRNPYYWKVDTEGNQLPYIDIVDVVLLPDKEVRLLEVAQGKYEATFRGTDNPTDIPFLLEQAAGLAGWST
;
A
#
# COMPACT_ATOMS: atom_id res chain seq x y z
N VAL A 1 22.04 4.28 -0.77
CA VAL A 1 21.73 5.57 -0.13
C VAL A 1 20.27 5.54 0.26
N THR A 2 20.00 5.24 1.53
CA THR A 2 18.65 5.32 2.07
C THR A 2 18.20 6.77 2.03
N THR A 3 17.26 7.10 1.17
CA THR A 3 16.61 8.41 1.19
C THR A 3 15.84 8.53 2.50
N VAL A 4 16.29 9.44 3.35
CA VAL A 4 15.55 9.78 4.56
C VAL A 4 14.31 10.54 4.13
N PRO A 5 13.12 10.15 4.59
CA PRO A 5 11.90 10.89 4.29
C PRO A 5 11.98 12.32 4.86
N TRP A 6 11.23 13.24 4.27
CA TRP A 6 11.26 14.66 4.62
C TRP A 6 11.04 14.95 6.12
N TRP A 7 10.24 14.12 6.77
CA TRP A 7 9.97 14.23 8.22
C TRP A 7 11.11 13.70 9.09
N GLY A 8 12.12 13.06 8.50
CA GLY A 8 13.32 12.61 9.19
C GLY A 8 14.40 13.68 9.29
N PHE A 9 14.07 14.94 9.00
CA PHE A 9 14.97 16.09 9.14
C PHE A 9 14.44 17.09 10.14
N ASP A 10 15.33 17.69 10.90
CA ASP A 10 15.06 18.85 11.74
C ASP A 10 14.85 20.12 10.90
N SER A 11 14.42 21.20 11.53
CA SER A 11 14.16 22.47 10.86
C SER A 11 15.39 23.08 10.19
N ASP A 12 16.58 22.75 10.68
CA ASP A 12 17.88 23.18 10.14
C ASP A 12 18.42 22.26 9.05
N GLY A 13 17.69 21.19 8.72
CA GLY A 13 18.11 20.16 7.76
C GLY A 13 18.98 19.05 8.36
N THR A 14 19.18 19.02 9.67
CA THR A 14 19.90 17.92 10.34
C THR A 14 19.04 16.65 10.28
N ARG A 15 19.68 15.55 9.92
CA ARG A 15 19.01 14.25 9.80
C ARG A 15 18.83 13.60 11.16
N MET A 16 17.65 13.01 11.40
CA MET A 16 17.42 12.16 12.56
C MET A 16 18.40 10.98 12.60
N GLU A 17 18.79 10.59 13.78
CA GLU A 17 19.57 9.38 14.03
C GLU A 17 18.62 8.22 14.35
N VAL A 18 18.85 7.07 13.70
CA VAL A 18 18.11 5.84 13.98
C VAL A 18 19.07 4.81 14.57
N SER A 19 18.71 4.26 15.71
CA SER A 19 19.48 3.20 16.36
C SER A 19 18.60 2.01 16.76
N PHE A 20 19.21 0.84 16.87
CA PHE A 20 18.57 -0.42 17.20
C PHE A 20 19.29 -1.02 18.40
N PRO A 21 18.90 -0.65 19.65
CA PRO A 21 19.56 -1.16 20.86
C PRO A 21 19.34 -2.67 21.08
N ASP A 22 18.28 -3.22 20.54
CA ASP A 22 17.97 -4.65 20.52
C ASP A 22 17.10 -5.01 19.31
N ASP A 23 16.77 -6.30 19.13
CA ASP A 23 16.01 -6.82 17.98
C ASP A 23 14.55 -6.33 17.90
N TYR A 24 14.03 -5.75 18.97
CA TYR A 24 12.62 -5.33 19.09
C TYR A 24 12.43 -3.83 19.27
N THR A 25 13.56 -3.09 19.42
CA THR A 25 13.52 -1.66 19.73
C THR A 25 14.19 -0.85 18.62
N MET A 26 13.46 0.07 18.05
CA MET A 26 13.97 1.10 17.18
C MET A 26 13.84 2.46 17.87
N VAL A 27 14.92 3.22 17.93
CA VAL A 27 14.95 4.57 18.51
C VAL A 27 15.24 5.57 17.41
N MET A 28 14.37 6.56 17.29
CA MET A 28 14.53 7.70 16.40
C MET A 28 14.81 8.94 17.23
N ASN A 29 15.95 9.56 17.01
CA ASN A 29 16.38 10.75 17.72
C ASN A 29 16.49 11.94 16.76
N TRP A 30 15.82 13.01 17.11
CA TRP A 30 15.97 14.32 16.48
C TRP A 30 16.78 15.23 17.42
N THR A 31 17.52 16.14 16.88
CA THR A 31 18.29 17.12 17.68
C THR A 31 17.41 18.22 18.25
N GLU A 32 16.24 18.44 17.61
CA GLU A 32 15.23 19.38 18.04
C GLU A 32 13.88 18.68 18.35
N PRO A 33 12.97 19.31 19.14
CA PRO A 33 11.65 18.75 19.39
C PRO A 33 10.84 18.57 18.11
N HIS A 34 10.49 17.33 17.78
CA HIS A 34 9.71 17.00 16.59
C HIS A 34 8.26 16.69 16.98
N TYR A 35 7.40 17.71 17.02
CA TYR A 35 6.05 17.65 17.58
C TYR A 35 5.06 16.79 16.81
N ILE A 36 5.32 16.52 15.53
CA ILE A 36 4.40 15.79 14.65
C ILE A 36 4.80 14.31 14.46
N SER A 37 5.91 13.86 15.03
CA SER A 37 6.42 12.48 14.85
C SER A 37 5.38 11.41 15.18
N ASN A 38 4.65 11.56 16.30
CA ASN A 38 3.61 10.59 16.68
C ASN A 38 2.47 10.50 15.65
N PHE A 39 2.09 11.64 15.06
CA PHE A 39 1.06 11.66 14.01
C PHE A 39 1.56 11.05 12.73
N ILE A 40 2.81 11.30 12.37
CA ILE A 40 3.45 10.72 11.18
C ILE A 40 3.58 9.21 11.35
N VAL A 41 4.04 8.73 12.49
CA VAL A 41 4.12 7.29 12.78
C VAL A 41 2.74 6.65 12.78
N ALA A 42 1.72 7.29 13.38
CA ALA A 42 0.35 6.78 13.41
C ALA A 42 -0.33 6.79 12.04
N GLN A 43 0.02 7.74 11.15
CA GLN A 43 -0.50 7.88 9.80
C GLN A 43 0.38 7.17 8.76
N GLY A 44 1.60 6.85 9.12
CA GLY A 44 2.72 6.54 8.24
C GLY A 44 2.70 5.19 7.56
N PHE A 45 1.61 4.45 7.67
CA PHE A 45 1.44 3.23 6.89
C PHE A 45 1.34 3.46 5.39
N TRP A 46 1.21 4.72 4.98
CA TRP A 46 0.83 4.99 3.61
C TRP A 46 1.99 5.07 2.62
N GLU A 47 3.10 5.61 2.93
CA GLU A 47 4.12 5.80 1.87
C GLU A 47 5.54 5.99 2.42
N TRP A 48 5.70 6.21 3.72
CA TRP A 48 6.90 6.87 4.22
C TRP A 48 7.67 6.12 5.30
N LEU A 49 7.10 5.04 5.84
CA LEU A 49 7.77 4.24 6.86
C LEU A 49 8.08 2.84 6.32
N PRO A 50 9.30 2.58 5.87
CA PRO A 50 9.72 1.25 5.44
C PRO A 50 9.90 0.26 6.61
N MET A 51 9.26 0.51 7.74
CA MET A 51 9.47 -0.26 8.98
C MET A 51 8.87 -1.67 8.93
N GLU A 52 7.90 -1.90 8.06
CA GLU A 52 7.21 -3.20 7.93
C GLU A 52 7.78 -4.07 6.81
N ARG A 53 8.95 -3.75 6.31
CA ARG A 53 9.53 -4.51 5.20
C ARG A 53 9.99 -5.88 5.67
N PRO A 54 9.52 -6.96 5.02
CA PRO A 54 9.83 -8.31 5.44
C PRO A 54 11.29 -8.66 5.13
N LYS A 55 12.16 -8.59 6.13
CA LYS A 55 13.59 -8.88 5.99
C LYS A 55 13.83 -10.25 5.33
N HIS A 56 13.07 -11.28 5.73
CA HIS A 56 13.19 -12.64 5.19
C HIS A 56 12.94 -12.72 3.69
N PHE A 57 12.10 -11.83 3.16
CA PHE A 57 11.82 -11.75 1.72
C PHE A 57 12.84 -10.83 1.03
N LEU A 58 13.10 -9.66 1.59
CA LEU A 58 13.94 -8.66 0.94
C LEU A 58 15.43 -8.99 0.97
N SER A 59 15.90 -9.83 1.91
CA SER A 59 17.31 -10.21 1.99
C SER A 59 17.82 -10.91 0.73
N GLN A 60 16.95 -11.54 -0.05
CA GLN A 60 17.34 -12.14 -1.33
C GLN A 60 17.72 -11.11 -2.42
N TYR A 61 17.33 -9.85 -2.24
CA TYR A 61 17.63 -8.74 -3.14
C TYR A 61 18.63 -7.75 -2.53
N ASP A 62 19.01 -7.93 -1.27
CA ASP A 62 19.89 -7.02 -0.56
C ASP A 62 21.37 -7.45 -0.75
N PRO A 63 22.23 -6.56 -1.29
CA PRO A 63 23.64 -6.86 -1.51
C PRO A 63 24.43 -7.19 -0.24
N ASN A 64 23.90 -6.86 0.95
CA ASN A 64 24.53 -7.26 2.21
C ASN A 64 24.30 -8.73 2.58
N TYR A 65 23.32 -9.40 1.94
CA TYR A 65 22.94 -10.79 2.23
C TYR A 65 23.07 -11.70 1.01
N THR A 66 23.05 -11.14 -0.20
CA THR A 66 23.04 -11.94 -1.45
C THR A 66 24.04 -11.38 -2.44
N ASP A 67 25.04 -12.19 -2.78
CA ASP A 67 26.06 -11.84 -3.77
C ASP A 67 25.46 -11.58 -5.15
N GLY A 68 25.95 -10.58 -5.83
CA GLY A 68 25.50 -10.20 -7.18
C GLY A 68 24.26 -9.29 -7.22
N MET A 69 23.64 -9.02 -6.09
CA MET A 69 22.58 -8.02 -5.98
C MET A 69 23.16 -6.61 -5.82
N THR A 70 22.39 -5.62 -6.21
CA THR A 70 22.71 -4.19 -6.03
C THR A 70 21.67 -3.51 -5.16
N TYR A 71 21.98 -2.32 -4.63
CA TYR A 71 20.96 -1.52 -3.94
C TYR A 71 19.84 -1.05 -4.88
N GLU A 72 20.10 -0.99 -6.19
CA GLU A 72 19.08 -0.67 -7.19
C GLU A 72 18.07 -1.82 -7.31
N ASP A 73 18.53 -3.07 -7.30
CA ASP A 73 17.66 -4.25 -7.28
C ASP A 73 16.80 -4.28 -6.01
N LEU A 74 17.40 -4.03 -4.86
CA LEU A 74 16.67 -3.93 -3.60
C LEU A 74 15.63 -2.81 -3.64
N GLU A 75 16.00 -1.63 -4.12
CA GLU A 75 15.09 -0.50 -4.23
C GLU A 75 13.94 -0.77 -5.21
N ALA A 76 14.20 -1.42 -6.34
CA ALA A 76 13.18 -1.77 -7.31
C ALA A 76 12.07 -2.64 -6.70
N ILE A 77 12.45 -3.59 -5.84
CA ILE A 77 11.49 -4.45 -5.14
C ILE A 77 10.89 -3.76 -3.90
N ALA A 78 11.71 -3.02 -3.15
CA ALA A 78 11.30 -2.40 -1.89
C ALA A 78 10.51 -1.10 -2.07
N ARG A 79 10.76 -0.37 -3.16
CA ARG A 79 10.01 0.81 -3.61
C ARG A 79 8.82 0.47 -4.48
N ASN A 80 8.33 -0.68 -4.36
CA ASN A 80 7.09 -1.01 -5.03
C ASN A 80 5.97 -0.11 -4.47
N ASP A 81 6.03 1.16 -4.92
CA ASP A 81 5.34 2.33 -4.38
C ASP A 81 3.83 2.20 -4.52
N ASP A 82 3.38 1.28 -5.35
CA ASP A 82 1.98 0.98 -5.53
C ASP A 82 1.52 -0.12 -4.57
N TRP A 83 1.70 0.10 -3.26
CA TRP A 83 0.98 -0.62 -2.24
C TRP A 83 1.30 -2.11 -2.12
N LEU A 84 2.55 -2.50 -2.35
CA LEU A 84 2.96 -3.90 -2.31
C LEU A 84 2.19 -4.80 -3.31
N MET A 85 1.46 -4.17 -4.24
CA MET A 85 0.60 -4.87 -5.19
C MET A 85 1.33 -5.29 -6.47
N ASN A 86 2.60 -4.90 -6.65
CA ASN A 86 3.33 -5.13 -7.90
C ASN A 86 4.27 -6.33 -7.85
N THR A 87 4.35 -7.03 -6.71
CA THR A 87 5.19 -8.20 -6.57
C THR A 87 4.38 -9.39 -6.06
N ALA A 88 4.14 -10.36 -6.93
CA ALA A 88 3.46 -11.58 -6.55
C ALA A 88 4.22 -12.33 -5.45
N GLY A 89 3.49 -12.78 -4.42
CA GLY A 89 4.08 -13.49 -3.29
C GLY A 89 4.82 -12.61 -2.28
N TYR A 90 4.75 -11.29 -2.41
CA TYR A 90 5.29 -10.38 -1.38
C TYR A 90 4.57 -10.58 -0.05
N PRO A 91 5.27 -10.86 1.06
CA PRO A 91 4.65 -11.03 2.36
C PRO A 91 3.95 -9.74 2.81
N CYS A 92 2.72 -9.84 3.23
CA CYS A 92 1.94 -8.67 3.64
C CYS A 92 1.18 -8.90 4.94
N LEU A 93 0.88 -7.81 5.66
CA LEU A 93 0.06 -7.78 6.86
C LEU A 93 -1.39 -7.34 6.58
N HIS A 94 -1.70 -7.08 5.31
CA HIS A 94 -3.02 -6.63 4.88
C HIS A 94 -4.02 -7.78 4.78
N ALA A 95 -5.29 -7.42 4.64
CA ALA A 95 -6.39 -8.37 4.51
C ALA A 95 -6.28 -9.24 3.24
N TRP A 96 -5.73 -8.67 2.17
CA TRP A 96 -5.44 -9.35 0.92
C TRP A 96 -4.00 -9.12 0.50
N CYS A 97 -3.35 -10.15 -0.03
CA CYS A 97 -1.98 -10.13 -0.49
C CYS A 97 -1.89 -10.44 -1.99
N PRO A 98 -0.94 -9.83 -2.73
CA PRO A 98 -0.79 -10.04 -4.16
C PRO A 98 -0.31 -11.45 -4.47
N THR A 99 -1.06 -12.16 -5.30
CA THR A 99 -0.73 -13.52 -5.76
C THR A 99 -0.41 -13.60 -7.24
N GLU A 100 -0.99 -12.69 -8.03
CA GLU A 100 -0.71 -12.55 -9.45
C GLU A 100 -0.60 -11.07 -9.80
N VAL A 101 0.41 -10.70 -10.58
CA VAL A 101 0.61 -9.31 -11.01
C VAL A 101 0.96 -9.30 -12.49
N VAL A 102 0.16 -8.57 -13.27
CA VAL A 102 0.45 -8.19 -14.65
C VAL A 102 0.72 -6.67 -14.63
N PRO A 103 1.98 -6.25 -14.72
CA PRO A 103 2.35 -4.85 -14.55
C PRO A 103 1.59 -3.92 -15.51
N GLY A 104 0.96 -2.88 -14.95
CA GLY A 104 0.20 -1.90 -15.73
C GLY A 104 -1.19 -2.35 -16.18
N GLU A 105 -1.62 -3.57 -15.87
CA GLU A 105 -2.89 -4.11 -16.33
C GLU A 105 -3.77 -4.64 -15.18
N ARG A 106 -3.23 -5.55 -14.36
CA ARG A 106 -4.06 -6.29 -13.40
C ARG A 106 -3.26 -6.80 -12.23
N THR A 107 -3.86 -6.77 -11.04
CA THR A 107 -3.33 -7.44 -9.85
C THR A 107 -4.44 -8.26 -9.19
N VAL A 108 -4.16 -9.55 -8.95
CA VAL A 108 -5.03 -10.43 -8.18
C VAL A 108 -4.52 -10.50 -6.75
N LEU A 109 -5.40 -10.15 -5.82
CA LEU A 109 -5.15 -10.20 -4.39
C LEU A 109 -5.98 -11.34 -3.79
N THR A 110 -5.33 -12.22 -3.04
CA THR A 110 -5.99 -13.32 -2.35
C THR A 110 -6.05 -13.05 -0.85
N ARG A 111 -7.13 -13.46 -0.22
CA ARG A 111 -7.34 -13.34 1.22
C ARG A 111 -6.14 -13.86 2.00
N ASN A 112 -5.66 -13.04 2.93
CA ASN A 112 -4.60 -13.42 3.85
C ASN A 112 -5.18 -14.30 4.99
N PRO A 113 -4.84 -15.59 5.07
CA PRO A 113 -5.35 -16.48 6.12
C PRO A 113 -4.81 -16.16 7.51
N TYR A 114 -3.79 -15.29 7.60
CA TYR A 114 -3.17 -14.85 8.85
C TYR A 114 -3.55 -13.41 9.23
N TYR A 115 -4.55 -12.84 8.55
CA TYR A 115 -4.99 -11.50 8.88
C TYR A 115 -5.52 -11.42 10.31
N TRP A 116 -5.08 -10.41 11.05
CA TRP A 116 -5.26 -10.34 12.50
C TRP A 116 -6.65 -9.89 12.96
N LYS A 117 -7.46 -9.30 12.06
CA LYS A 117 -8.78 -8.80 12.43
C LYS A 117 -9.84 -9.89 12.38
N VAL A 118 -10.72 -9.85 13.38
CA VAL A 118 -11.91 -10.68 13.48
C VAL A 118 -13.15 -9.80 13.61
N ASP A 119 -14.32 -10.36 13.30
CA ASP A 119 -15.61 -9.71 13.55
C ASP A 119 -16.03 -9.86 15.02
N THR A 120 -17.21 -9.36 15.37
CA THR A 120 -17.77 -9.44 16.73
C THR A 120 -18.11 -10.85 17.18
N GLU A 121 -18.21 -11.81 16.26
CA GLU A 121 -18.50 -13.21 16.50
C GLU A 121 -17.23 -14.07 16.53
N GLY A 122 -16.06 -13.46 16.27
CA GLY A 122 -14.77 -14.13 16.23
C GLY A 122 -14.40 -14.75 14.89
N ASN A 123 -15.17 -14.51 13.83
CA ASN A 123 -14.81 -14.99 12.49
C ASN A 123 -13.69 -14.11 11.90
N GLN A 124 -12.72 -14.76 11.28
CA GLN A 124 -11.59 -14.06 10.68
C GLN A 124 -12.01 -13.29 9.43
N LEU A 125 -11.59 -12.02 9.37
CA LEU A 125 -11.72 -11.17 8.19
C LEU A 125 -10.53 -11.37 7.23
N PRO A 126 -10.67 -11.00 5.96
CA PRO A 126 -11.87 -10.52 5.27
C PRO A 126 -12.78 -11.69 4.84
N TYR A 127 -14.05 -11.38 4.53
CA TYR A 127 -14.99 -12.39 4.02
C TYR A 127 -14.81 -12.67 2.52
N ILE A 128 -14.30 -11.69 1.78
CA ILE A 128 -14.04 -11.80 0.34
C ILE A 128 -12.72 -12.54 0.14
N ASP A 129 -12.73 -13.63 -0.64
CA ASP A 129 -11.55 -14.44 -0.87
C ASP A 129 -10.58 -13.84 -1.90
N ILE A 130 -11.11 -13.20 -2.94
CA ILE A 130 -10.33 -12.67 -4.05
C ILE A 130 -10.78 -11.24 -4.37
N VAL A 131 -9.81 -10.36 -4.53
CA VAL A 131 -10.00 -9.01 -5.08
C VAL A 131 -9.20 -8.92 -6.38
N ASP A 132 -9.90 -8.70 -7.48
CA ASP A 132 -9.31 -8.57 -8.80
C ASP A 132 -9.25 -7.08 -9.17
N VAL A 133 -8.06 -6.53 -9.15
CA VAL A 133 -7.82 -5.11 -9.42
C VAL A 133 -7.38 -4.93 -10.86
N VAL A 134 -8.22 -4.30 -11.66
CA VAL A 134 -7.92 -3.96 -13.07
C VAL A 134 -7.52 -2.50 -13.15
N LEU A 135 -6.39 -2.22 -13.78
CA LEU A 135 -5.90 -0.87 -14.01
C LEU A 135 -6.46 -0.31 -15.32
N LEU A 136 -7.29 0.71 -15.21
CA LEU A 136 -7.83 1.44 -16.36
C LEU A 136 -7.24 2.85 -16.37
N PRO A 137 -6.19 3.09 -17.17
CA PRO A 137 -5.51 4.39 -17.20
C PRO A 137 -6.38 5.51 -17.79
N ASP A 138 -7.24 5.18 -18.74
CA ASP A 138 -8.15 6.17 -19.34
C ASP A 138 -9.34 6.45 -18.43
N LYS A 139 -9.52 7.74 -18.07
CA LYS A 139 -10.56 8.18 -17.15
C LYS A 139 -11.97 7.98 -17.72
N GLU A 140 -12.16 8.28 -19.00
CA GLU A 140 -13.48 8.22 -19.64
C GLU A 140 -13.94 6.78 -19.79
N VAL A 141 -13.02 5.89 -20.19
CA VAL A 141 -13.29 4.44 -20.24
C VAL A 141 -13.64 3.91 -18.85
N ARG A 142 -12.87 4.29 -17.82
CA ARG A 142 -13.12 3.87 -16.44
C ARG A 142 -14.50 4.32 -15.96
N LEU A 143 -14.87 5.59 -16.15
CA LEU A 143 -16.17 6.12 -15.77
C LEU A 143 -17.31 5.39 -16.48
N LEU A 144 -17.14 5.13 -17.77
CA LEU A 144 -18.15 4.40 -18.56
C LEU A 144 -18.32 2.95 -18.07
N GLU A 145 -17.23 2.25 -17.81
CA GLU A 145 -17.26 0.85 -17.36
C GLU A 145 -17.83 0.71 -15.95
N VAL A 146 -17.48 1.65 -15.05
CA VAL A 146 -18.11 1.73 -13.73
C VAL A 146 -19.61 2.00 -13.84
N ALA A 147 -20.01 2.96 -14.69
CA ALA A 147 -21.40 3.28 -14.93
C ALA A 147 -22.21 2.11 -15.55
N GLN A 148 -21.54 1.21 -16.25
CA GLN A 148 -22.14 -0.03 -16.79
C GLN A 148 -22.21 -1.17 -15.75
N GLY A 149 -21.71 -0.95 -14.53
CA GLY A 149 -21.71 -1.97 -13.47
C GLY A 149 -20.77 -3.14 -13.74
N LYS A 150 -19.67 -2.92 -14.48
CA LYS A 150 -18.67 -3.97 -14.73
C LYS A 150 -17.80 -4.28 -13.51
N TYR A 151 -17.75 -3.36 -12.55
CA TYR A 151 -16.93 -3.47 -11.35
C TYR A 151 -17.80 -3.23 -10.11
N GLU A 152 -17.53 -3.97 -9.07
CA GLU A 152 -18.22 -3.87 -7.77
C GLU A 152 -17.76 -2.66 -6.97
N ALA A 153 -16.52 -2.20 -7.22
CA ALA A 153 -15.94 -1.03 -6.56
C ALA A 153 -14.92 -0.34 -7.45
N THR A 154 -14.72 0.95 -7.22
CA THR A 154 -13.64 1.71 -7.82
C THR A 154 -12.80 2.36 -6.74
N PHE A 155 -11.48 2.36 -6.94
CA PHE A 155 -10.53 2.94 -6.02
C PHE A 155 -9.71 4.00 -6.74
N ARG A 156 -9.89 5.26 -6.37
CA ARG A 156 -9.35 6.46 -7.02
C ARG A 156 -9.83 6.73 -8.45
N GLY A 157 -9.83 7.99 -8.83
CA GLY A 157 -10.09 8.46 -10.19
C GLY A 157 -11.55 8.53 -10.62
N THR A 158 -12.50 8.28 -9.69
CA THR A 158 -13.91 8.56 -9.83
C THR A 158 -14.42 9.49 -8.72
N ASP A 159 -13.51 10.02 -7.94
CA ASP A 159 -13.71 10.88 -6.78
C ASP A 159 -13.78 12.37 -7.11
N ASN A 160 -13.72 12.73 -8.39
CA ASN A 160 -13.88 14.12 -8.80
C ASN A 160 -15.37 14.51 -8.68
N PRO A 161 -15.70 15.58 -7.95
CA PRO A 161 -17.08 16.06 -7.83
C PRO A 161 -17.79 16.31 -9.16
N THR A 162 -17.08 16.59 -10.23
CA THR A 162 -17.63 16.78 -11.58
C THR A 162 -18.16 15.50 -12.22
N ASP A 163 -17.71 14.33 -11.75
CA ASP A 163 -18.10 13.03 -12.29
C ASP A 163 -19.36 12.47 -11.59
N ILE A 164 -19.65 12.96 -10.39
CA ILE A 164 -20.75 12.48 -9.56
C ILE A 164 -22.12 12.57 -10.28
N PRO A 165 -22.51 13.68 -10.93
CA PRO A 165 -23.78 13.75 -11.62
C PRO A 165 -23.95 12.68 -12.69
N PHE A 166 -22.93 12.41 -13.48
CA PHE A 166 -22.92 11.36 -14.48
C PHE A 166 -23.11 9.98 -13.84
N LEU A 167 -22.35 9.67 -12.79
CA LEU A 167 -22.44 8.39 -12.10
C LEU A 167 -23.82 8.18 -11.45
N LEU A 168 -24.41 9.21 -10.84
CA LEU A 168 -25.75 9.14 -10.25
C LEU A 168 -26.85 8.92 -11.30
N GLU A 169 -26.73 9.55 -12.46
CA GLU A 169 -27.67 9.33 -13.56
C GLU A 169 -27.64 7.88 -14.04
N GLN A 170 -26.45 7.31 -14.18
CA GLN A 170 -26.29 5.92 -14.61
C GLN A 170 -26.67 4.93 -13.49
N ALA A 171 -26.36 5.23 -12.24
CA ALA A 171 -26.69 4.38 -11.07
C ALA A 171 -28.20 4.15 -10.92
N ALA A 172 -29.04 5.09 -11.34
CA ALA A 172 -30.50 4.94 -11.32
C ALA A 172 -30.98 3.75 -12.19
N GLY A 173 -30.18 3.31 -13.15
CA GLY A 173 -30.44 2.15 -14.02
C GLY A 173 -29.85 0.84 -13.50
N LEU A 174 -28.99 0.87 -12.48
CA LEU A 174 -28.28 -0.29 -11.95
C LEU A 174 -28.94 -0.79 -10.66
N ALA A 175 -29.63 -1.93 -10.74
CA ALA A 175 -30.24 -2.54 -9.57
C ALA A 175 -29.14 -2.98 -8.57
N GLY A 176 -29.14 -2.40 -7.36
CA GLY A 176 -28.23 -2.78 -6.27
C GLY A 176 -27.13 -1.78 -5.92
N TRP A 177 -27.04 -0.65 -6.60
CA TRP A 177 -26.16 0.43 -6.16
C TRP A 177 -26.76 1.17 -4.96
N SER A 178 -26.05 1.17 -3.84
CA SER A 178 -26.32 2.03 -2.68
C SER A 178 -25.42 3.25 -2.75
N THR A 179 -26.01 4.42 -2.76
CA THR A 179 -25.30 5.72 -2.60
C THR A 179 -24.96 5.96 -1.15
#